data_93dda309a769fcb9c8823f0bc606b494
#
_entry.id   93dda309a769fcb9c8823f0bc606b494
#
_cell.length_a   1.000
_cell.length_b   1.000
_cell.length_c   1.000
_cell.angle_alpha   90.00
_cell.angle_beta   90.00
_cell.angle_gamma   90.00
#
_symmetry.space_group_name_H-M   'P 1'
#
loop_
_entity.id
_entity.type
_entity.pdbx_description
1 polymer ?
#
loop_
_entity_poly.entity_id
_entity_poly.type
_entity_poly.pdbx_seq_one_letter_code
_entity_poly.pdbx_strand_id
1 'polypeptide(L)'
;VVLEENMALKMRDGTTIYTDVFRPNDDGRHPAIVAWSPYGKTVGGQRLDDVPKRSGVPQNAVSGLEKFEGADPAFWTAQGYVVLNPDPRGVGHSEGDISYWGRQLAEDGYDFIEWAAAQSWSNGRVGMAGNSWLTVSQWFIAAENPPHLAAIAPWEGFCDHFEEPGTRGGIPEPGFPEVIIKTFAGPNY
;
A
#
# COMPACT_ATOMS: atom_id res chain seq x y z
N VAL A 1 12.38 -5.90 15.47
CA VAL A 1 11.06 -5.61 14.88
C VAL A 1 9.99 -6.33 15.68
N VAL A 2 8.95 -5.62 16.11
CA VAL A 2 7.71 -6.21 16.65
C VAL A 2 6.71 -6.28 15.50
N LEU A 3 6.09 -7.43 15.32
CA LEU A 3 5.03 -7.65 14.34
C LEU A 3 3.69 -7.86 15.05
N GLU A 4 2.70 -7.06 14.74
CA GLU A 4 1.31 -7.23 15.10
C GLU A 4 0.53 -7.58 13.83
N GLU A 5 0.10 -8.85 13.74
CA GLU A 5 -0.56 -9.36 12.55
C GLU A 5 -2.07 -9.18 12.62
N ASN A 6 -2.67 -8.97 11.45
CA ASN A 6 -4.13 -8.95 11.29
C ASN A 6 -4.85 -7.95 12.23
N MET A 7 -4.26 -6.79 12.43
CA MET A 7 -4.93 -5.71 13.14
C MET A 7 -6.17 -5.26 12.37
N ALA A 8 -7.33 -5.47 12.97
CA ALA A 8 -8.62 -5.12 12.37
C ALA A 8 -8.94 -3.64 12.60
N LEU A 9 -9.43 -2.97 11.58
CA LEU A 9 -9.95 -1.61 11.66
C LEU A 9 -11.21 -1.45 10.82
N LYS A 10 -12.13 -0.62 11.28
CA LYS A 10 -13.37 -0.33 10.57
C LYS A 10 -13.26 0.95 9.79
N MET A 11 -13.63 0.88 8.52
CA MET A 11 -13.85 2.03 7.66
C MET A 11 -15.12 2.78 8.07
N ARG A 12 -15.31 4.00 7.59
CA ARG A 12 -16.47 4.85 7.89
C ARG A 12 -17.82 4.23 7.58
N ASP A 13 -17.87 3.31 6.61
CA ASP A 13 -19.07 2.58 6.20
C ASP A 13 -19.30 1.27 6.98
N GLY A 14 -18.41 0.96 7.93
CA GLY A 14 -18.46 -0.24 8.76
C GLY A 14 -17.73 -1.45 8.20
N THR A 15 -17.19 -1.39 6.98
CA THR A 15 -16.36 -2.45 6.39
C THR A 15 -15.09 -2.65 7.21
N THR A 16 -14.74 -3.90 7.50
CA THR A 16 -13.52 -4.23 8.24
C THR A 16 -12.39 -4.54 7.26
N ILE A 17 -11.26 -3.89 7.44
CA ILE A 17 -10.01 -4.25 6.75
C ILE A 17 -8.94 -4.66 7.77
N TYR A 18 -7.90 -5.33 7.30
CA TYR A 18 -6.83 -5.84 8.13
C TYR A 18 -5.48 -5.29 7.69
N THR A 19 -4.60 -5.08 8.66
CA THR A 19 -3.22 -4.64 8.40
C THR A 19 -2.24 -5.39 9.27
N ASP A 20 -1.03 -5.58 8.76
CA ASP A 20 0.11 -5.95 9.59
C ASP A 20 0.88 -4.68 9.96
N VAL A 21 1.31 -4.61 11.22
CA VAL A 21 2.02 -3.48 11.81
C VAL A 21 3.41 -3.95 12.22
N PHE A 22 4.43 -3.41 11.58
CA PHE A 22 5.84 -3.64 11.93
C PHE A 22 6.37 -2.40 12.64
N ARG A 23 6.86 -2.54 13.85
CA ARG A 23 7.33 -1.40 14.63
C ARG A 23 8.66 -1.66 15.33
N PRO A 24 9.40 -0.61 15.71
CA PRO A 24 10.52 -0.72 16.61
C PRO A 24 10.14 -1.42 17.92
N ASN A 25 11.08 -2.13 18.51
CA ASN A 25 10.89 -2.82 19.79
C ASN A 25 11.27 -1.89 20.95
N ASP A 26 10.50 -0.83 21.10
CA ASP A 26 10.63 0.14 22.19
C ASP A 26 9.27 0.75 22.52
N ASP A 27 9.22 1.61 23.52
CA ASP A 27 8.00 2.30 23.97
C ASP A 27 7.85 3.70 23.33
N GLY A 28 8.63 4.00 22.28
CA GLY A 28 8.64 5.28 21.61
C GLY A 28 7.40 5.49 20.72
N ARG A 29 7.22 6.75 20.30
CA ARG A 29 6.25 7.11 19.28
C ARG A 29 6.97 7.42 17.98
N HIS A 30 6.54 6.79 16.91
CA HIS A 30 7.23 6.78 15.64
C HIS A 30 6.35 7.30 14.51
N PRO A 31 6.93 7.87 13.45
CA PRO A 31 6.22 8.11 12.21
C PRO A 31 5.92 6.76 11.51
N ALA A 32 4.84 6.70 10.75
CA ALA A 32 4.46 5.51 10.02
C ALA A 32 4.64 5.66 8.51
N ILE A 33 4.91 4.54 7.81
CA ILE A 33 4.93 4.43 6.37
C ILE A 33 3.88 3.40 5.95
N VAL A 34 2.97 3.78 5.07
CA VAL A 34 1.89 2.92 4.56
C VAL A 34 2.21 2.45 3.14
N ALA A 35 2.09 1.15 2.91
CA ALA A 35 2.18 0.52 1.59
C ALA A 35 0.78 0.08 1.11
N TRP A 36 0.04 0.99 0.45
CA TRP A 36 -1.35 0.76 0.05
C TRP A 36 -1.47 0.17 -1.34
N SER A 37 -1.78 -1.12 -1.46
CA SER A 37 -2.01 -1.82 -2.72
C SER A 37 -2.76 -3.13 -2.52
N PRO A 38 -3.40 -3.70 -3.56
CA PRO A 38 -4.09 -4.99 -3.50
C PRO A 38 -3.17 -6.20 -3.57
N TYR A 39 -1.86 -6.03 -3.52
CA TYR A 39 -0.90 -7.13 -3.67
C TYR A 39 -0.86 -8.11 -2.49
N GLY A 40 -1.69 -7.91 -1.47
CA GLY A 40 -1.65 -8.69 -0.24
C GLY A 40 -0.57 -8.24 0.74
N LYS A 41 -0.83 -8.37 2.03
CA LYS A 41 0.10 -7.92 3.08
C LYS A 41 1.17 -8.96 3.44
N THR A 42 0.91 -10.24 3.14
CA THR A 42 1.76 -11.39 3.50
C THR A 42 2.50 -12.00 2.32
N VAL A 43 2.19 -11.59 1.12
CA VAL A 43 2.97 -12.04 -0.04
C VAL A 43 4.30 -11.35 0.06
N GLY A 44 5.21 -11.98 0.74
CA GLY A 44 6.62 -11.64 0.70
C GLY A 44 6.99 -11.48 -0.76
N GLY A 45 7.00 -10.26 -1.19
CA GLY A 45 6.97 -9.75 -2.54
C GLY A 45 6.80 -10.84 -3.56
N GLN A 46 5.89 -10.70 -4.50
CA GLN A 46 5.99 -11.51 -5.70
C GLN A 46 7.47 -11.64 -5.94
N ARG A 47 7.97 -12.85 -5.89
CA ARG A 47 9.41 -13.09 -5.87
C ARG A 47 10.01 -12.22 -6.95
N LEU A 48 11.03 -11.47 -6.61
CA LEU A 48 11.73 -10.60 -7.56
C LEU A 48 12.17 -11.34 -8.83
N ASP A 49 11.99 -12.65 -8.82
CA ASP A 49 12.21 -13.61 -9.90
C ASP A 49 11.17 -13.53 -11.01
N ASP A 50 9.98 -12.98 -10.77
CA ASP A 50 8.90 -12.89 -11.75
C ASP A 50 9.17 -11.82 -12.82
N VAL A 51 10.13 -10.93 -12.59
CA VAL A 51 10.58 -9.96 -13.59
C VAL A 51 11.88 -10.45 -14.22
N PRO A 52 11.85 -10.98 -15.45
CA PRO A 52 13.05 -11.43 -16.13
C PRO A 52 14.13 -10.33 -16.20
N LYS A 53 15.35 -10.67 -15.84
CA LYS A 53 16.50 -9.75 -15.87
C LYS A 53 16.42 -8.59 -14.88
N ARG A 54 15.69 -8.72 -13.80
CA ARG A 54 15.70 -7.71 -12.74
C ARG A 54 17.12 -7.50 -12.25
N SER A 55 17.66 -6.33 -12.50
CA SER A 55 18.94 -5.88 -11.97
C SER A 55 18.67 -4.82 -10.91
N GLY A 56 19.39 -4.84 -9.83
CA GLY A 56 19.39 -3.71 -8.92
C GLY A 56 19.40 -4.07 -7.44
N VAL A 57 18.50 -4.91 -6.95
CA VAL A 57 18.48 -5.27 -5.52
C VAL A 57 18.83 -6.75 -5.36
N PRO A 58 19.98 -7.09 -4.75
CA PRO A 58 20.29 -8.48 -4.40
C PRO A 58 19.24 -9.04 -3.44
N GLN A 59 18.86 -10.32 -3.61
CA GLN A 59 17.88 -10.97 -2.72
C GLN A 59 18.28 -10.93 -1.24
N ASN A 60 19.57 -10.93 -0.94
CA ASN A 60 20.08 -10.82 0.42
C ASN A 60 20.05 -9.39 0.99
N ALA A 61 19.61 -8.40 0.21
CA ALA A 61 19.45 -7.01 0.65
C ALA A 61 18.03 -6.69 1.14
N VAL A 62 17.09 -7.63 1.01
CA VAL A 62 15.71 -7.50 1.50
C VAL A 62 15.47 -8.48 2.65
N SER A 63 14.57 -8.14 3.55
CA SER A 63 14.30 -8.94 4.75
C SER A 63 13.36 -10.13 4.51
N GLY A 64 12.58 -10.11 3.45
CA GLY A 64 11.49 -11.06 3.20
C GLY A 64 10.20 -10.72 3.96
N LEU A 65 10.15 -9.56 4.62
CA LEU A 65 8.96 -9.05 5.31
C LEU A 65 8.24 -7.97 4.52
N GLU A 66 8.84 -7.52 3.43
CA GLU A 66 8.29 -6.46 2.58
C GLU A 66 7.04 -6.92 1.83
N LYS A 67 6.08 -6.01 1.71
CA LYS A 67 5.00 -6.11 0.74
C LYS A 67 5.56 -5.81 -0.65
N PHE A 68 5.03 -6.46 -1.69
CA PHE A 68 5.47 -6.18 -3.06
C PHE A 68 5.43 -4.68 -3.38
N GLU A 69 6.53 -4.15 -3.88
CA GLU A 69 6.74 -2.73 -4.20
C GLU A 69 6.64 -1.76 -3.01
N GLY A 70 6.56 -2.29 -1.79
CA GLY A 70 6.47 -1.51 -0.56
C GLY A 70 7.79 -1.35 0.18
N ALA A 71 7.73 -0.63 1.28
CA ALA A 71 8.85 -0.41 2.18
C ALA A 71 9.27 -1.71 2.89
N ASP A 72 10.57 -2.01 2.97
CA ASP A 72 11.09 -3.15 3.75
C ASP A 72 10.93 -2.87 5.26
N PRO A 73 10.11 -3.65 5.99
CA PRO A 73 9.87 -3.40 7.40
C PRO A 73 11.12 -3.50 8.28
N ALA A 74 12.04 -4.43 8.00
CA ALA A 74 13.23 -4.57 8.82
C ALA A 74 14.17 -3.36 8.67
N PHE A 75 14.31 -2.85 7.45
CA PHE A 75 15.10 -1.66 7.21
C PHE A 75 14.50 -0.42 7.89
N TRP A 76 13.21 -0.17 7.64
CA TRP A 76 12.58 1.07 8.10
C TRP A 76 12.32 1.11 9.61
N THR A 77 12.03 -0.04 10.24
CA THR A 77 11.92 -0.08 11.71
C THR A 77 13.26 0.17 12.39
N ALA A 78 14.37 -0.25 11.80
CA ALA A 78 15.70 0.09 12.28
C ALA A 78 16.02 1.58 12.17
N GLN A 79 15.33 2.32 11.28
CA GLN A 79 15.43 3.77 11.15
C GLN A 79 14.39 4.52 12.03
N GLY A 80 13.65 3.82 12.88
CA GLY A 80 12.68 4.41 13.78
C GLY A 80 11.32 4.71 13.13
N TYR A 81 10.93 3.99 12.09
CA TYR A 81 9.61 4.08 11.48
C TYR A 81 8.75 2.86 11.82
N VAL A 82 7.46 3.04 11.85
CA VAL A 82 6.49 1.95 11.76
C VAL A 82 6.18 1.70 10.29
N VAL A 83 6.12 0.44 9.86
CA VAL A 83 5.67 0.07 8.51
C VAL A 83 4.32 -0.62 8.61
N LEU A 84 3.38 -0.17 7.79
CA LEU A 84 2.01 -0.65 7.75
C LEU A 84 1.73 -1.29 6.39
N ASN A 85 1.40 -2.57 6.42
CA ASN A 85 1.04 -3.33 5.23
C ASN A 85 -0.46 -3.71 5.29
N PRO A 86 -1.38 -2.84 4.85
CA PRO A 86 -2.79 -3.20 4.80
C PRO A 86 -3.12 -4.16 3.67
N ASP A 87 -4.13 -5.00 3.91
CA ASP A 87 -4.98 -5.56 2.88
C ASP A 87 -6.14 -4.59 2.67
N PRO A 88 -6.20 -3.85 1.57
CA PRO A 88 -7.34 -2.98 1.28
C PRO A 88 -8.64 -3.79 1.15
N ARG A 89 -9.75 -3.09 1.05
CA ARG A 89 -11.09 -3.65 0.81
C ARG A 89 -11.07 -4.72 -0.28
N GLY A 90 -11.64 -5.91 0.02
CA GLY A 90 -11.72 -7.04 -0.90
C GLY A 90 -10.43 -7.84 -1.10
N VAL A 91 -9.37 -7.53 -0.35
CA VAL A 91 -8.08 -8.23 -0.45
C VAL A 91 -7.83 -9.08 0.79
N GLY A 92 -7.32 -10.30 0.61
CA GLY A 92 -7.00 -11.20 1.70
C GLY A 92 -8.19 -11.53 2.58
N HIS A 93 -8.12 -11.12 3.85
CA HIS A 93 -9.23 -11.30 4.81
C HIS A 93 -10.11 -10.05 4.96
N SER A 94 -9.79 -8.96 4.26
CA SER A 94 -10.56 -7.73 4.32
C SER A 94 -11.91 -7.88 3.64
N GLU A 95 -12.95 -7.30 4.25
CA GLU A 95 -14.31 -7.35 3.76
C GLU A 95 -14.51 -6.48 2.52
N GLY A 96 -15.66 -6.66 1.86
CA GLY A 96 -16.06 -5.91 0.68
C GLY A 96 -15.43 -6.40 -0.62
N ASP A 97 -15.56 -5.60 -1.66
CA ASP A 97 -15.04 -5.90 -2.99
C ASP A 97 -13.85 -5.00 -3.32
N ILE A 98 -12.90 -5.50 -4.10
CA ILE A 98 -11.77 -4.69 -4.57
C ILE A 98 -12.32 -3.47 -5.31
N SER A 99 -11.93 -2.28 -4.82
CA SER A 99 -12.07 -1.05 -5.57
C SER A 99 -10.74 -0.70 -6.24
N TYR A 100 -10.80 -0.48 -7.55
CA TYR A 100 -9.68 0.11 -8.26
C TYR A 100 -9.52 1.58 -7.85
N TRP A 101 -8.57 2.26 -8.43
CA TRP A 101 -8.33 3.67 -8.15
C TRP A 101 -9.61 4.50 -8.29
N GLY A 102 -9.92 5.27 -7.28
CA GLY A 102 -11.13 6.08 -7.23
C GLY A 102 -11.49 6.49 -5.81
N ARG A 103 -12.70 7.02 -5.67
CA ARG A 103 -13.14 7.64 -4.43
C ARG A 103 -13.20 6.66 -3.25
N GLN A 104 -13.68 5.43 -3.45
CA GLN A 104 -13.76 4.46 -2.36
C GLN A 104 -12.38 4.12 -1.80
N LEU A 105 -11.39 3.88 -2.68
CA LEU A 105 -10.02 3.66 -2.26
C LEU A 105 -9.47 4.87 -1.51
N ALA A 106 -9.76 6.07 -1.98
CA ALA A 106 -9.30 7.31 -1.36
C ALA A 106 -9.89 7.50 0.05
N GLU A 107 -11.18 7.25 0.21
CA GLU A 107 -11.89 7.34 1.50
C GLU A 107 -11.38 6.27 2.49
N ASP A 108 -11.17 5.03 2.04
CA ASP A 108 -10.60 3.97 2.87
C ASP A 108 -9.17 4.32 3.31
N GLY A 109 -8.37 4.84 2.39
CA GLY A 109 -7.00 5.29 2.71
C GLY A 109 -6.97 6.47 3.68
N TYR A 110 -7.90 7.41 3.55
CA TYR A 110 -8.08 8.49 4.54
C TYR A 110 -8.34 7.91 5.93
N ASP A 111 -9.34 7.03 6.07
CA ASP A 111 -9.70 6.42 7.34
C ASP A 111 -8.55 5.65 7.95
N PHE A 112 -7.79 4.95 7.11
CA PHE A 112 -6.61 4.19 7.53
C PHE A 112 -5.50 5.11 8.08
N ILE A 113 -5.22 6.22 7.42
CA ILE A 113 -4.20 7.20 7.87
C ILE A 113 -4.59 7.77 9.23
N GLU A 114 -5.84 8.16 9.40
CA GLU A 114 -6.33 8.72 10.66
C GLU A 114 -6.32 7.66 11.78
N TRP A 115 -6.67 6.42 11.47
CA TRP A 115 -6.53 5.31 12.42
C TRP A 115 -5.06 5.11 12.83
N ALA A 116 -4.14 5.09 11.87
CA ALA A 116 -2.71 4.90 12.14
C ALA A 116 -2.13 6.03 13.01
N ALA A 117 -2.52 7.26 12.73
CA ALA A 117 -2.10 8.42 13.50
C ALA A 117 -2.56 8.39 14.97
N ALA A 118 -3.73 7.77 15.24
CA ALA A 118 -4.32 7.67 16.58
C ALA A 118 -3.74 6.53 17.42
N GLN A 119 -2.89 5.66 16.86
CA GLN A 119 -2.33 4.54 17.61
C GLN A 119 -1.33 4.99 18.69
N SER A 120 -1.20 4.21 19.76
CA SER A 120 -0.31 4.51 20.89
C SER A 120 1.18 4.64 20.49
N TRP A 121 1.60 3.86 19.50
CA TRP A 121 2.96 3.87 18.94
C TRP A 121 3.19 5.01 17.93
N SER A 122 2.15 5.72 17.52
CA SER A 122 2.25 6.77 16.51
C SER A 122 2.61 8.13 17.10
N ASN A 123 3.44 8.87 16.40
CA ASN A 123 3.70 10.28 16.69
C ASN A 123 2.76 11.24 15.92
N GLY A 124 1.73 10.71 15.26
CA GLY A 124 0.75 11.46 14.48
C GLY A 124 1.20 11.83 13.07
N ARG A 125 2.33 11.33 12.59
CA ARG A 125 2.84 11.60 11.25
C ARG A 125 2.84 10.32 10.42
N VAL A 126 2.03 10.29 9.37
CA VAL A 126 1.91 9.15 8.47
C VAL A 126 2.38 9.55 7.08
N GLY A 127 3.27 8.77 6.51
CA GLY A 127 3.70 8.90 5.13
C GLY A 127 3.22 7.72 4.31
N MET A 128 3.23 7.87 3.00
CA MET A 128 3.00 6.79 2.05
C MET A 128 4.19 6.66 1.11
N ALA A 129 4.56 5.44 0.79
CA ALA A 129 5.67 5.17 -0.13
C ALA A 129 5.41 3.89 -0.92
N GLY A 130 5.97 3.83 -2.12
CA GLY A 130 5.98 2.64 -2.95
C GLY A 130 5.88 2.94 -4.43
N ASN A 131 5.98 1.88 -5.20
CA ASN A 131 6.03 1.90 -6.65
C ASN A 131 4.68 1.51 -7.26
N SER A 132 4.45 1.80 -8.54
CA SER A 132 3.35 1.27 -9.35
C SER A 132 1.96 1.55 -8.74
N TRP A 133 1.20 0.52 -8.39
CA TRP A 133 -0.12 0.68 -7.74
C TRP A 133 -0.05 1.52 -6.47
N LEU A 134 1.01 1.33 -5.67
CA LEU A 134 1.21 2.10 -4.45
C LEU A 134 1.39 3.59 -4.76
N THR A 135 2.03 3.94 -5.86
CA THR A 135 2.15 5.33 -6.33
C THR A 135 0.79 5.93 -6.66
N VAL A 136 0.00 5.22 -7.46
CA VAL A 136 -1.32 5.72 -7.88
C VAL A 136 -2.24 5.90 -6.69
N SER A 137 -2.25 4.94 -5.76
CA SER A 137 -3.03 5.05 -4.51
C SER A 137 -2.69 6.30 -3.70
N GLN A 138 -1.41 6.70 -3.67
CA GLN A 138 -0.97 7.90 -2.94
C GLN A 138 -1.64 9.17 -3.46
N TRP A 139 -1.77 9.33 -4.79
CA TRP A 139 -2.42 10.48 -5.39
C TRP A 139 -3.89 10.58 -5.00
N PHE A 140 -4.64 9.46 -5.10
CA PHE A 140 -6.06 9.43 -4.76
C PHE A 140 -6.30 9.67 -3.27
N ILE A 141 -5.50 9.05 -2.40
CA ILE A 141 -5.64 9.22 -0.95
C ILE A 141 -5.24 10.63 -0.52
N ALA A 142 -4.15 11.17 -1.06
CA ALA A 142 -3.71 12.53 -0.76
C ALA A 142 -4.72 13.60 -1.20
N ALA A 143 -5.48 13.35 -2.26
CA ALA A 143 -6.54 14.24 -2.73
C ALA A 143 -7.69 14.43 -1.73
N GLU A 144 -7.93 13.43 -0.86
CA GLU A 144 -8.90 13.54 0.26
C GLU A 144 -8.35 14.37 1.45
N ASN A 145 -7.08 14.76 1.38
CA ASN A 145 -6.41 15.62 2.35
C ASN A 145 -6.49 15.13 3.82
N PRO A 146 -6.07 13.89 4.15
CA PRO A 146 -6.09 13.42 5.53
C PRO A 146 -5.16 14.31 6.40
N PRO A 147 -5.63 14.81 7.55
CA PRO A 147 -4.88 15.75 8.39
C PRO A 147 -3.51 15.24 8.85
N HIS A 148 -3.37 13.92 9.02
CA HIS A 148 -2.14 13.30 9.50
C HIS A 148 -1.24 12.75 8.38
N LEU A 149 -1.61 12.93 7.10
CA LEU A 149 -0.73 12.61 5.99
C LEU A 149 0.39 13.64 5.90
N ALA A 150 1.58 13.25 6.30
CA ALA A 150 2.74 14.13 6.37
C ALA A 150 3.54 14.21 5.07
N ALA A 151 3.55 13.13 4.29
CA ALA A 151 4.32 13.04 3.04
C ALA A 151 3.80 11.90 2.16
N ILE A 152 4.02 12.04 0.86
CA ILE A 152 3.90 10.96 -0.11
C ILE A 152 5.23 10.81 -0.87
N ALA A 153 5.59 9.57 -1.21
CA ALA A 153 6.77 9.25 -2.02
C ALA A 153 6.35 8.33 -3.18
N PRO A 154 5.71 8.88 -4.20
CA PRO A 154 5.30 8.15 -5.39
C PRO A 154 6.52 7.97 -6.32
N TRP A 155 6.88 6.73 -6.64
CA TRP A 155 8.10 6.47 -7.41
C TRP A 155 7.84 6.31 -8.90
N GLU A 156 6.91 5.45 -9.28
CA GLU A 156 6.57 5.18 -10.67
C GLU A 156 5.09 4.83 -10.76
N GLY A 157 4.35 5.56 -11.57
CA GLY A 157 2.92 5.39 -11.71
C GLY A 157 2.33 6.50 -12.56
N PHE A 158 1.04 6.75 -12.43
CA PHE A 158 0.32 7.76 -13.17
C PHE A 158 -0.61 8.54 -12.24
N CYS A 159 -0.98 9.75 -12.62
CA CYS A 159 -1.97 10.57 -11.92
C CYS A 159 -3.28 10.74 -12.70
N ASP A 160 -3.27 10.52 -13.99
CA ASP A 160 -4.46 10.48 -14.83
C ASP A 160 -4.64 9.08 -15.44
N HIS A 161 -5.65 8.37 -14.91
CA HIS A 161 -5.92 7.00 -15.34
C HIS A 161 -6.38 6.90 -16.79
N PHE A 162 -7.02 7.93 -17.32
CA PHE A 162 -7.53 7.93 -18.69
C PHE A 162 -6.45 8.30 -19.70
N GLU A 163 -5.75 9.41 -19.48
CA GLU A 163 -4.80 9.94 -20.47
C GLU A 163 -3.46 9.20 -20.47
N GLU A 164 -3.02 8.66 -19.33
CA GLU A 164 -1.72 8.02 -19.23
C GLU A 164 -1.75 6.52 -19.57
N PRO A 165 -2.43 5.62 -18.81
CA PRO A 165 -2.45 4.21 -19.17
C PRO A 165 -3.58 3.81 -20.10
N GLY A 166 -4.69 4.56 -20.15
CA GLY A 166 -5.88 4.18 -20.89
C GLY A 166 -5.88 4.60 -22.36
N THR A 167 -5.48 5.85 -22.62
CA THR A 167 -5.54 6.41 -23.98
C THR A 167 -4.35 7.31 -24.28
N ARG A 168 -3.18 6.74 -24.43
CA ARG A 168 -1.95 7.51 -24.70
C ARG A 168 -2.09 8.34 -25.98
N GLY A 169 -2.11 9.66 -25.83
CA GLY A 169 -2.33 10.58 -26.95
C GLY A 169 -3.68 10.40 -27.65
N GLY A 170 -4.72 9.96 -26.94
CA GLY A 170 -6.05 9.71 -27.48
C GLY A 170 -6.22 8.37 -28.20
N ILE A 171 -5.19 7.51 -28.19
CA ILE A 171 -5.25 6.16 -28.77
C ILE A 171 -5.48 5.15 -27.66
N PRO A 172 -6.58 4.36 -27.68
CA PRO A 172 -6.82 3.35 -26.66
C PRO A 172 -5.66 2.35 -26.54
N GLU A 173 -5.24 2.08 -25.30
CA GLU A 173 -4.24 1.07 -24.96
C GLU A 173 -4.92 -0.11 -24.27
N PRO A 174 -5.30 -1.18 -25.00
CA PRO A 174 -6.02 -2.29 -24.40
C PRO A 174 -5.14 -3.26 -23.61
N GLY A 175 -3.83 -3.28 -23.85
CA GLY A 175 -2.93 -4.31 -23.35
C GLY A 175 -2.74 -4.22 -21.84
N PHE A 176 -2.32 -3.09 -21.32
CA PHE A 176 -2.07 -2.91 -19.88
C PHE A 176 -3.35 -3.02 -19.02
N PRO A 177 -4.47 -2.34 -19.35
CA PRO A 177 -5.72 -2.51 -18.62
C PRO A 177 -6.21 -3.97 -18.60
N GLU A 178 -6.07 -4.70 -19.71
CA GLU A 178 -6.46 -6.11 -19.77
C GLU A 178 -5.61 -6.98 -18.82
N VAL A 179 -4.31 -6.75 -18.75
CA VAL A 179 -3.42 -7.45 -17.83
C VAL A 179 -3.82 -7.17 -16.37
N ILE A 180 -4.07 -5.91 -16.03
CA ILE A 180 -4.50 -5.52 -14.68
C ILE A 180 -5.81 -6.20 -14.30
N ILE A 181 -6.82 -6.14 -15.17
CA ILE A 181 -8.12 -6.77 -14.92
C ILE A 181 -7.96 -8.29 -14.75
N LYS A 182 -7.22 -8.96 -15.63
CA LYS A 182 -7.00 -10.40 -15.52
C LYS A 182 -6.24 -10.81 -14.27
N THR A 183 -5.29 -9.98 -13.84
CA THR A 183 -4.48 -10.27 -12.67
C THR A 183 -5.26 -10.09 -11.38
N PHE A 184 -6.05 -9.02 -11.26
CA PHE A 184 -6.70 -8.62 -10.01
C PHE A 184 -8.23 -8.83 -9.97
N ALA A 185 -8.87 -9.24 -11.06
CA ALA A 185 -10.28 -9.65 -11.09
C ALA A 185 -10.46 -11.16 -11.24
N GLY A 186 -9.39 -11.93 -11.17
CA GLY A 186 -9.42 -13.38 -11.26
C GLY A 186 -9.90 -14.05 -9.97
N PRO A 187 -10.28 -15.36 -10.05
CA PRO A 187 -10.87 -16.09 -8.92
C PRO A 187 -9.94 -16.35 -7.72
N ASN A 188 -8.75 -15.84 -7.73
CA ASN A 188 -7.74 -15.99 -6.67
C ASN A 188 -7.49 -14.72 -5.84
N TYR A 189 -8.35 -13.73 -6.01
CA TYR A 189 -8.35 -12.50 -5.20
C TYR A 189 -9.65 -12.37 -4.45
#